data_aac941ba1de126dad1a48ef742c14cc6
#
_entry.id   aac941ba1de126dad1a48ef742c14cc6
#
_cell.length_a   1.000
_cell.length_b   1.000
_cell.length_c   1.000
_cell.angle_alpha   90.00
_cell.angle_beta   90.00
_cell.angle_gamma   90.00
#
_symmetry.space_group_name_H-M   'P 1'
#
loop_
_entity.id
_entity.type
_entity.pdbx_description
1 polymer ?
#
loop_
_entity_poly.entity_id
_entity_poly.type
_entity_poly.pdbx_seq_one_letter_code
_entity_poly.pdbx_strand_id
1 'polypeptide(L)'
;IAREGWPFIGGGLVLSLLVSACCGWWSLPFWIFTVFALQFFRDPAREIPQDPEAILSPVDGRIVVVERARDPYRDTEALKISVFMNVFNVHSQKSPADCTVTAVEYNKGKFLNADLDKASTENERNAVLATTASGREITFVQVAGLVARRILCYTKAGEKLTRGERYGFIRFGSRVDMYLPVDAQAQVAIGDKVTGVRTVLARLPLQAPEAAAPTETASAAQAETPAPAQAAAEVVQSEIEAAADKVRNAAEQSLKD
;
A
#
# COMPACT_ATOMS: atom_id res chain seq x y z
N ILE A 1 -7.76 -21.52 11.17
CA ILE A 1 -8.97 -20.72 10.89
C ILE A 1 -8.80 -19.34 11.48
N ALA A 2 -9.12 -18.31 10.71
CA ALA A 2 -9.11 -16.94 11.14
C ALA A 2 -10.23 -16.71 12.18
N ARG A 3 -9.92 -15.95 13.25
CA ARG A 3 -10.87 -15.73 14.37
C ARG A 3 -12.18 -15.07 13.91
N GLU A 4 -12.15 -14.29 12.84
CA GLU A 4 -13.33 -13.64 12.26
C GLU A 4 -14.32 -14.62 11.64
N GLY A 5 -13.89 -15.84 11.37
CA GLY A 5 -14.72 -16.91 10.82
C GLY A 5 -15.56 -17.66 11.86
N TRP A 6 -15.14 -17.64 13.13
CA TRP A 6 -15.81 -18.45 14.16
C TRP A 6 -17.32 -18.21 14.29
N PRO A 7 -17.83 -16.96 14.29
CA PRO A 7 -19.28 -16.73 14.34
C PRO A 7 -20.01 -17.29 13.13
N PHE A 8 -19.43 -17.21 11.93
CA PHE A 8 -20.04 -17.70 10.69
C PHE A 8 -20.03 -19.22 10.62
N ILE A 9 -18.91 -19.83 11.01
CA ILE A 9 -18.75 -21.29 11.02
C ILE A 9 -19.63 -21.92 12.10
N GLY A 10 -19.58 -21.37 13.33
CA GLY A 10 -20.38 -21.86 14.44
C GLY A 10 -21.88 -21.68 14.21
N GLY A 11 -22.29 -20.49 13.78
CA GLY A 11 -23.70 -20.21 13.44
C GLY A 11 -24.20 -21.04 12.26
N GLY A 12 -23.38 -21.18 11.21
CA GLY A 12 -23.69 -22.03 10.06
C GLY A 12 -23.85 -23.51 10.45
N LEU A 13 -22.94 -24.03 11.30
CA LEU A 13 -23.00 -25.41 11.78
C LEU A 13 -24.27 -25.66 12.61
N VAL A 14 -24.55 -24.81 13.58
CA VAL A 14 -25.76 -24.93 14.43
C VAL A 14 -27.01 -24.87 13.57
N LEU A 15 -27.11 -23.93 12.65
CA LEU A 15 -28.27 -23.80 11.76
C LEU A 15 -28.40 -25.00 10.82
N SER A 16 -27.29 -25.51 10.28
CA SER A 16 -27.29 -26.72 9.45
C SER A 16 -27.85 -27.93 10.20
N LEU A 17 -27.43 -28.13 11.45
CA LEU A 17 -27.89 -29.23 12.29
C LEU A 17 -29.37 -29.10 12.63
N LEU A 18 -29.82 -27.91 13.04
CA LEU A 18 -31.23 -27.64 13.36
C LEU A 18 -32.14 -27.88 12.16
N VAL A 19 -31.81 -27.35 11.00
CA VAL A 19 -32.61 -27.54 9.78
C VAL A 19 -32.53 -29.00 9.30
N SER A 20 -31.42 -29.71 9.49
CA SER A 20 -31.35 -31.13 9.19
C SER A 20 -32.30 -31.96 10.04
N ALA A 21 -32.44 -31.64 11.33
CA ALA A 21 -33.35 -32.33 12.24
C ALA A 21 -34.80 -32.11 11.92
N CYS A 22 -35.18 -30.91 11.43
CA CYS A 22 -36.57 -30.54 11.16
C CYS A 22 -37.01 -30.77 9.71
N CYS A 23 -36.14 -30.54 8.74
CA CYS A 23 -36.47 -30.39 7.32
C CYS A 23 -35.60 -31.28 6.39
N GLY A 24 -34.77 -32.16 6.93
CA GLY A 24 -33.98 -33.13 6.19
C GLY A 24 -33.16 -32.49 5.04
N TRP A 25 -33.54 -32.81 3.80
CA TRP A 25 -32.84 -32.41 2.60
C TRP A 25 -32.72 -30.88 2.38
N TRP A 26 -33.64 -30.09 2.93
CA TRP A 26 -33.61 -28.63 2.86
C TRP A 26 -32.45 -28.01 3.66
N SER A 27 -31.73 -28.78 4.43
CA SER A 27 -30.50 -28.33 5.14
C SER A 27 -29.29 -28.16 4.21
N LEU A 28 -29.29 -28.70 2.99
CA LEU A 28 -28.16 -28.69 2.07
C LEU A 28 -27.56 -27.28 1.81
N PRO A 29 -28.35 -26.23 1.56
CA PRO A 29 -27.81 -24.88 1.38
C PRO A 29 -27.01 -24.37 2.60
N PHE A 30 -27.42 -24.70 3.81
CA PHE A 30 -26.74 -24.29 5.04
C PHE A 30 -25.43 -25.06 5.23
N TRP A 31 -25.37 -26.33 4.86
CA TRP A 31 -24.12 -27.09 4.81
C TRP A 31 -23.14 -26.54 3.78
N ILE A 32 -23.61 -26.18 2.59
CA ILE A 32 -22.79 -25.53 1.56
C ILE A 32 -22.21 -24.22 2.09
N PHE A 33 -23.05 -23.39 2.76
CA PHE A 33 -22.57 -22.15 3.39
C PHE A 33 -21.51 -22.42 4.47
N THR A 34 -21.71 -23.42 5.33
CA THR A 34 -20.78 -23.77 6.40
C THR A 34 -19.44 -24.22 5.83
N VAL A 35 -19.44 -25.08 4.80
CA VAL A 35 -18.21 -25.50 4.09
C VAL A 35 -17.53 -24.31 3.41
N PHE A 36 -18.30 -23.43 2.76
CA PHE A 36 -17.77 -22.20 2.18
C PHE A 36 -17.16 -21.30 3.26
N ALA A 37 -17.79 -21.13 4.41
CA ALA A 37 -17.25 -20.34 5.51
C ALA A 37 -15.92 -20.93 6.04
N LEU A 38 -15.82 -22.25 6.20
CA LEU A 38 -14.58 -22.93 6.56
C LEU A 38 -13.47 -22.67 5.54
N GLN A 39 -13.80 -22.78 4.25
CA GLN A 39 -12.87 -22.52 3.15
C GLN A 39 -12.42 -21.06 3.12
N PHE A 40 -13.35 -20.12 3.26
CA PHE A 40 -13.09 -18.67 3.17
C PHE A 40 -12.23 -18.16 4.32
N PHE A 41 -12.52 -18.60 5.55
CA PHE A 41 -11.82 -18.15 6.76
C PHE A 41 -10.60 -19.01 7.10
N ARG A 42 -10.11 -19.86 6.18
CA ARG A 42 -8.87 -20.61 6.41
C ARG A 42 -7.67 -19.66 6.53
N ASP A 43 -6.76 -19.99 7.42
CA ASP A 43 -5.50 -19.26 7.61
C ASP A 43 -4.37 -20.30 7.82
N PRO A 44 -3.85 -20.89 6.72
CA PRO A 44 -2.84 -21.93 6.80
C PRO A 44 -1.50 -21.36 7.25
N ALA A 45 -0.79 -22.07 8.10
CA ALA A 45 0.63 -21.82 8.35
C ALA A 45 1.44 -22.08 7.08
N ARG A 46 2.45 -21.27 6.83
CA ARG A 46 3.29 -21.35 5.63
C ARG A 46 4.75 -21.11 5.97
N GLU A 47 5.61 -21.75 5.22
CA GLU A 47 7.04 -21.43 5.26
C GLU A 47 7.27 -20.06 4.65
N ILE A 48 8.09 -19.26 5.32
CA ILE A 48 8.39 -17.88 4.96
C ILE A 48 9.83 -17.81 4.46
N PRO A 49 10.07 -17.32 3.22
CA PRO A 49 11.43 -17.10 2.73
C PRO A 49 12.22 -16.17 3.64
N GLN A 50 13.47 -16.50 3.92
CA GLN A 50 14.35 -15.78 4.84
C GLN A 50 15.21 -14.70 4.14
N ASP A 51 14.98 -14.46 2.85
CA ASP A 51 15.70 -13.45 2.09
C ASP A 51 15.34 -12.02 2.61
N PRO A 52 16.29 -11.27 3.19
CA PRO A 52 16.01 -9.96 3.78
C PRO A 52 15.60 -8.90 2.76
N GLU A 53 16.01 -9.06 1.49
CA GLU A 53 15.68 -8.15 0.40
C GLU A 53 14.29 -8.43 -0.20
N ALA A 54 13.72 -9.59 0.08
CA ALA A 54 12.47 -9.99 -0.52
C ALA A 54 11.27 -9.29 0.12
N ILE A 55 10.45 -8.68 -0.72
CA ILE A 55 9.10 -8.24 -0.37
C ILE A 55 8.13 -9.34 -0.79
N LEU A 56 7.45 -9.91 0.18
CA LEU A 56 6.55 -11.04 0.00
C LEU A 56 5.13 -10.57 -0.35
N SER A 57 4.39 -11.42 -1.04
CA SER A 57 2.97 -11.18 -1.25
C SER A 57 2.23 -11.16 0.09
N PRO A 58 1.49 -10.09 0.42
CA PRO A 58 0.72 -10.02 1.66
C PRO A 58 -0.49 -10.95 1.65
N VAL A 59 -0.90 -11.45 0.49
CA VAL A 59 -2.15 -12.21 0.27
C VAL A 59 -2.01 -13.27 -0.83
N ASP A 60 -2.96 -14.19 -0.88
CA ASP A 60 -3.17 -15.06 -2.04
C ASP A 60 -3.93 -14.28 -3.12
N GLY A 61 -3.58 -14.47 -4.38
CA GLY A 61 -4.33 -13.82 -5.43
C GLY A 61 -3.72 -13.95 -6.81
N ARG A 62 -4.08 -12.97 -7.65
CA ARG A 62 -3.52 -12.77 -8.98
C ARG A 62 -2.99 -11.35 -9.09
N ILE A 63 -1.85 -11.19 -9.72
CA ILE A 63 -1.28 -9.88 -10.06
C ILE A 63 -2.14 -9.23 -11.13
N VAL A 64 -2.63 -8.04 -10.85
CA VAL A 64 -3.45 -7.25 -11.80
C VAL A 64 -2.76 -5.97 -12.25
N VAL A 65 -1.80 -5.46 -11.48
CA VAL A 65 -1.01 -4.28 -11.83
C VAL A 65 0.45 -4.51 -11.48
N VAL A 66 1.36 -4.14 -12.37
CA VAL A 66 2.81 -3.95 -12.14
C VAL A 66 3.21 -2.74 -12.97
N GLU A 67 3.40 -1.60 -12.33
CA GLU A 67 3.69 -0.34 -13.02
C GLU A 67 4.50 0.62 -12.13
N ARG A 68 5.14 1.62 -12.73
CA ARG A 68 5.61 2.80 -11.99
C ARG A 68 4.46 3.76 -11.81
N ALA A 69 4.21 4.17 -10.57
CA ALA A 69 3.12 5.07 -10.21
C ALA A 69 3.54 5.94 -9.03
N ARG A 70 2.83 7.05 -8.82
CA ARG A 70 3.02 7.86 -7.62
C ARG A 70 2.31 7.22 -6.44
N ASP A 71 3.02 7.03 -5.32
CA ASP A 71 2.42 6.65 -4.04
C ASP A 71 1.60 7.83 -3.51
N PRO A 72 0.26 7.74 -3.43
CA PRO A 72 -0.58 8.87 -3.02
C PRO A 72 -0.47 9.21 -1.53
N TYR A 73 0.19 8.38 -0.73
CA TYR A 73 0.34 8.56 0.71
C TYR A 73 1.69 9.17 1.09
N ARG A 74 2.70 9.00 0.24
CA ARG A 74 4.05 9.56 0.44
C ARG A 74 4.41 10.62 -0.58
N ASP A 75 3.59 10.77 -1.62
CA ASP A 75 3.79 11.70 -2.73
C ASP A 75 5.13 11.48 -3.49
N THR A 76 5.57 10.22 -3.58
CA THR A 76 6.82 9.80 -4.20
C THR A 76 6.58 8.83 -5.36
N GLU A 77 7.52 8.77 -6.31
CA GLU A 77 7.52 7.74 -7.35
C GLU A 77 7.77 6.36 -6.72
N ALA A 78 7.01 5.36 -7.13
CA ALA A 78 7.04 4.02 -6.58
C ALA A 78 6.80 2.95 -7.65
N LEU A 79 7.28 1.74 -7.40
CA LEU A 79 6.82 0.53 -8.08
C LEU A 79 5.52 0.07 -7.42
N LYS A 80 4.42 0.15 -8.16
CA LYS A 80 3.12 -0.35 -7.72
C LYS A 80 2.92 -1.78 -8.18
N ILE A 81 2.59 -2.67 -7.24
CA ILE A 81 2.18 -4.05 -7.51
C ILE A 81 0.84 -4.29 -6.82
N SER A 82 -0.17 -4.72 -7.58
CA SER A 82 -1.51 -4.96 -7.04
C SER A 82 -1.89 -6.42 -7.14
N VAL A 83 -2.39 -6.97 -6.03
CA VAL A 83 -2.81 -8.36 -5.90
C VAL A 83 -4.32 -8.42 -5.68
N PHE A 84 -5.06 -8.92 -6.65
CA PHE A 84 -6.50 -9.15 -6.56
C PHE A 84 -6.81 -10.49 -5.91
N MET A 85 -7.73 -10.52 -4.97
CA MET A 85 -8.22 -11.71 -4.27
C MET A 85 -9.66 -12.01 -4.66
N ASN A 86 -9.92 -13.18 -5.21
CA ASN A 86 -11.28 -13.69 -5.36
C ASN A 86 -11.75 -14.40 -4.07
N VAL A 87 -13.03 -14.73 -3.98
CA VAL A 87 -13.65 -15.33 -2.79
C VAL A 87 -13.07 -16.69 -2.38
N PHE A 88 -12.32 -17.35 -3.23
CA PHE A 88 -11.69 -18.65 -2.95
C PHE A 88 -10.25 -18.53 -2.45
N ASN A 89 -9.66 -17.34 -2.47
CA ASN A 89 -8.32 -17.09 -1.95
C ASN A 89 -8.30 -17.01 -0.42
N VAL A 90 -7.13 -17.05 0.19
CA VAL A 90 -6.96 -16.75 1.62
C VAL A 90 -7.00 -15.23 1.81
N HIS A 91 -7.89 -14.75 2.67
CA HIS A 91 -8.13 -13.33 2.90
C HIS A 91 -7.40 -12.76 4.14
N SER A 92 -6.67 -13.61 4.87
CA SER A 92 -5.78 -13.18 5.94
C SER A 92 -4.59 -12.44 5.35
N GLN A 93 -4.39 -11.19 5.76
CA GLN A 93 -3.34 -10.34 5.24
C GLN A 93 -2.13 -10.33 6.17
N LYS A 94 -0.97 -10.53 5.59
CA LYS A 94 0.29 -10.75 6.29
C LYS A 94 1.30 -9.65 5.93
N SER A 95 2.15 -9.27 6.88
CA SER A 95 3.22 -8.32 6.64
C SER A 95 4.16 -8.80 5.53
N PRO A 96 4.46 -7.96 4.53
CA PRO A 96 5.31 -8.34 3.40
C PRO A 96 6.79 -8.42 3.76
N ALA A 97 7.20 -7.79 4.85
CA ALA A 97 8.58 -7.72 5.35
C ALA A 97 8.61 -7.47 6.86
N ASP A 98 9.79 -7.60 7.47
CA ASP A 98 10.02 -7.06 8.81
C ASP A 98 10.04 -5.54 8.72
N CYS A 99 9.11 -4.87 9.42
CA CYS A 99 8.95 -3.43 9.29
C CYS A 99 8.39 -2.79 10.57
N THR A 100 8.56 -1.48 10.68
CA THR A 100 7.91 -0.65 11.70
C THR A 100 6.85 0.21 11.02
N VAL A 101 5.63 0.15 11.50
CA VAL A 101 4.51 0.95 10.99
C VAL A 101 4.70 2.41 11.38
N THR A 102 4.75 3.31 10.40
CA THR A 102 4.91 4.76 10.63
C THR A 102 3.57 5.47 10.71
N ALA A 103 2.60 5.05 9.89
CA ALA A 103 1.24 5.60 9.90
C ALA A 103 0.21 4.57 9.41
N VAL A 104 -1.04 4.76 9.79
CA VAL A 104 -2.18 4.03 9.26
C VAL A 104 -3.25 5.04 8.85
N GLU A 105 -3.65 5.02 7.57
CA GLU A 105 -4.58 6.00 7.01
C GLU A 105 -5.80 5.31 6.41
N TYR A 106 -6.95 5.55 7.02
CA TYR A 106 -8.23 5.04 6.54
C TYR A 106 -8.95 6.08 5.69
N ASN A 107 -9.37 5.66 4.50
CA ASN A 107 -10.10 6.49 3.55
C ASN A 107 -11.45 5.84 3.22
N LYS A 108 -12.54 6.51 3.57
CA LYS A 108 -13.89 6.12 3.15
C LYS A 108 -13.99 6.21 1.63
N GLY A 109 -14.76 5.30 1.02
CA GLY A 109 -14.91 5.29 -0.43
C GLY A 109 -16.09 4.43 -0.89
N LYS A 110 -16.09 4.14 -2.19
CA LYS A 110 -17.07 3.27 -2.86
C LYS A 110 -16.70 1.80 -2.68
N PHE A 111 -17.56 0.92 -3.20
CA PHE A 111 -17.34 -0.53 -3.24
C PHE A 111 -17.47 -1.02 -4.70
N LEU A 112 -16.57 -0.58 -5.55
CA LEU A 112 -16.47 -1.04 -6.93
C LEU A 112 -15.75 -2.40 -6.99
N ASN A 113 -15.86 -3.09 -8.15
CA ASN A 113 -15.06 -4.30 -8.34
C ASN A 113 -13.57 -3.99 -8.18
N ALA A 114 -12.92 -4.69 -7.24
CA ALA A 114 -11.51 -4.45 -6.89
C ALA A 114 -10.52 -4.80 -8.02
N ASP A 115 -10.95 -5.50 -9.07
CA ASP A 115 -10.16 -5.78 -10.26
C ASP A 115 -9.97 -4.55 -11.16
N LEU A 116 -10.80 -3.53 -11.01
CA LEU A 116 -10.73 -2.30 -11.79
C LEU A 116 -9.63 -1.35 -11.28
N ASP A 117 -8.91 -0.67 -12.18
CA ASP A 117 -7.84 0.26 -11.84
C ASP A 117 -8.32 1.39 -10.92
N LYS A 118 -9.49 1.96 -11.20
CA LYS A 118 -10.12 3.02 -10.40
C LYS A 118 -10.48 2.60 -8.97
N ALA A 119 -10.49 1.29 -8.66
CA ALA A 119 -10.73 0.82 -7.30
C ALA A 119 -9.64 1.28 -6.32
N SER A 120 -8.39 1.47 -6.78
CA SER A 120 -7.29 2.00 -5.95
C SER A 120 -7.57 3.41 -5.40
N THR A 121 -8.33 4.22 -6.13
CA THR A 121 -8.57 5.64 -5.80
C THR A 121 -9.98 5.89 -5.26
N GLU A 122 -10.99 5.15 -5.76
CA GLU A 122 -12.38 5.42 -5.42
C GLU A 122 -12.92 4.53 -4.30
N ASN A 123 -12.40 3.33 -4.11
CA ASN A 123 -12.91 2.40 -3.10
C ASN A 123 -12.47 2.77 -1.69
N GLU A 124 -13.26 2.29 -0.72
CA GLU A 124 -12.88 2.27 0.68
C GLU A 124 -11.54 1.54 0.82
N ARG A 125 -10.59 2.17 1.48
CA ARG A 125 -9.23 1.67 1.58
C ARG A 125 -8.56 2.07 2.89
N ASN A 126 -7.59 1.27 3.30
CA ASN A 126 -6.78 1.51 4.47
C ASN A 126 -5.30 1.31 4.12
N ALA A 127 -4.53 2.37 4.16
CA ALA A 127 -3.10 2.33 3.89
C ALA A 127 -2.32 2.14 5.19
N VAL A 128 -1.32 1.27 5.12
CA VAL A 128 -0.32 1.07 6.17
C VAL A 128 1.01 1.51 5.59
N LEU A 129 1.55 2.59 6.13
CA LEU A 129 2.87 3.12 5.80
C LEU A 129 3.86 2.49 6.76
N ALA A 130 4.96 1.98 6.26
CA ALA A 130 5.94 1.30 7.09
C ALA A 130 7.37 1.53 6.58
N THR A 131 8.33 1.38 7.49
CA THR A 131 9.76 1.36 7.18
C THR A 131 10.29 -0.04 7.47
N THR A 132 10.90 -0.68 6.47
CA THR A 132 11.50 -2.00 6.61
C THR A 132 12.69 -1.99 7.58
N ALA A 133 13.14 -3.16 8.02
CA ALA A 133 14.33 -3.29 8.86
C ALA A 133 15.60 -2.72 8.18
N SER A 134 15.64 -2.69 6.84
CA SER A 134 16.72 -2.07 6.05
C SER A 134 16.54 -0.55 5.83
N GLY A 135 15.58 0.09 6.50
CA GLY A 135 15.33 1.53 6.37
C GLY A 135 14.53 1.94 5.13
N ARG A 136 14.06 0.99 4.31
CA ARG A 136 13.32 1.28 3.09
C ARG A 136 11.85 1.54 3.39
N GLU A 137 11.30 2.59 2.81
CA GLU A 137 9.89 2.92 2.96
C GLU A 137 9.01 2.11 2.00
N ILE A 138 7.95 1.54 2.53
CA ILE A 138 6.93 0.78 1.78
C ILE A 138 5.54 1.20 2.23
N THR A 139 4.58 1.17 1.30
CA THR A 139 3.16 1.36 1.62
C THR A 139 2.38 0.15 1.11
N PHE A 140 1.52 -0.42 1.95
CA PHE A 140 0.61 -1.49 1.55
C PHE A 140 -0.82 -1.12 1.91
N VAL A 141 -1.69 -1.18 0.91
CA VAL A 141 -3.04 -0.62 0.97
C VAL A 141 -4.08 -1.73 0.84
N GLN A 142 -4.90 -1.88 1.84
CA GLN A 142 -6.08 -2.72 1.82
C GLN A 142 -7.17 -2.00 1.02
N VAL A 143 -7.66 -2.56 -0.07
CA VAL A 143 -8.72 -1.99 -0.92
C VAL A 143 -9.93 -2.90 -0.89
N ALA A 144 -11.06 -2.37 -0.44
CA ALA A 144 -12.34 -3.09 -0.41
C ALA A 144 -12.84 -3.36 -1.84
N GLY A 145 -13.55 -4.48 -2.02
CA GLY A 145 -14.18 -4.82 -3.29
C GLY A 145 -15.71 -4.68 -3.24
N LEU A 146 -16.37 -5.13 -4.28
CA LEU A 146 -17.82 -4.99 -4.48
C LEU A 146 -18.65 -5.60 -3.34
N VAL A 147 -18.25 -6.74 -2.82
CA VAL A 147 -18.92 -7.46 -1.74
C VAL A 147 -18.26 -7.19 -0.39
N ALA A 148 -16.99 -6.82 -0.40
CA ALA A 148 -16.21 -6.50 0.79
C ALA A 148 -16.65 -5.14 1.36
N ARG A 149 -17.36 -5.16 2.47
CA ARG A 149 -17.85 -3.94 3.13
C ARG A 149 -17.13 -3.65 4.45
N ARG A 150 -16.04 -4.35 4.77
CA ARG A 150 -15.31 -4.13 6.01
C ARG A 150 -13.85 -4.52 5.87
N ILE A 151 -12.99 -3.53 6.02
CA ILE A 151 -11.57 -3.68 6.20
C ILE A 151 -11.28 -3.78 7.70
N LEU A 152 -10.53 -4.80 8.09
CA LEU A 152 -10.02 -4.96 9.45
C LEU A 152 -8.52 -4.77 9.41
N CYS A 153 -8.03 -3.75 10.10
CA CYS A 153 -6.61 -3.52 10.34
C CYS A 153 -6.34 -3.71 11.84
N TYR A 154 -5.32 -4.49 12.18
CA TYR A 154 -4.97 -4.83 13.55
C TYR A 154 -3.73 -4.11 14.04
N THR A 155 -3.02 -3.44 13.13
CA THR A 155 -1.81 -2.69 13.44
C THR A 155 -2.07 -1.19 13.53
N LYS A 156 -1.19 -0.48 14.21
CA LYS A 156 -1.22 0.97 14.40
C LYS A 156 0.20 1.56 14.28
N ALA A 157 0.29 2.86 14.17
CA ALA A 157 1.56 3.56 14.13
C ALA A 157 2.43 3.22 15.37
N GLY A 158 3.72 3.03 15.14
CA GLY A 158 4.72 2.65 16.13
C GLY A 158 4.85 1.15 16.37
N GLU A 159 3.97 0.31 15.86
CA GLU A 159 4.09 -1.15 15.98
C GLU A 159 5.11 -1.74 15.03
N LYS A 160 5.82 -2.77 15.51
CA LYS A 160 6.70 -3.60 14.70
C LYS A 160 5.94 -4.81 14.20
N LEU A 161 6.00 -5.06 12.92
CA LEU A 161 5.46 -6.25 12.27
C LEU A 161 6.60 -7.13 11.83
N THR A 162 6.53 -8.40 12.19
CA THR A 162 7.41 -9.41 11.64
C THR A 162 6.89 -9.88 10.28
N ARG A 163 7.79 -10.26 9.39
CA ARG A 163 7.46 -10.83 8.09
C ARG A 163 6.49 -12.01 8.24
N GLY A 164 5.37 -11.96 7.52
CA GLY A 164 4.33 -12.97 7.61
C GLY A 164 3.39 -12.83 8.81
N GLU A 165 3.61 -11.86 9.70
CA GLU A 165 2.68 -11.53 10.78
C GLU A 165 1.37 -10.98 10.22
N ARG A 166 0.27 -11.35 10.85
CA ARG A 166 -1.06 -10.97 10.38
C ARG A 166 -1.40 -9.54 10.83
N TYR A 167 -1.55 -8.63 9.87
CA TYR A 167 -1.90 -7.22 10.14
C TYR A 167 -3.35 -6.86 9.80
N GLY A 168 -4.06 -7.71 9.06
CA GLY A 168 -5.42 -7.38 8.65
C GLY A 168 -6.24 -8.53 8.09
N PHE A 169 -7.50 -8.21 7.78
CA PHE A 169 -8.44 -9.09 7.11
C PHE A 169 -9.47 -8.27 6.32
N ILE A 170 -9.78 -8.66 5.08
CA ILE A 170 -10.88 -8.09 4.30
C ILE A 170 -11.85 -9.22 3.94
N ARG A 171 -13.16 -8.97 4.08
CA ARG A 171 -14.18 -9.98 3.78
C ARG A 171 -14.65 -9.84 2.34
N PHE A 172 -14.70 -10.97 1.59
CA PHE A 172 -15.39 -11.17 0.30
C PHE A 172 -14.88 -10.32 -0.88
N GLY A 173 -13.76 -10.74 -1.46
CA GLY A 173 -13.20 -10.16 -2.68
C GLY A 173 -12.63 -8.77 -2.46
N SER A 174 -11.34 -8.62 -2.68
CA SER A 174 -10.60 -7.40 -2.33
C SER A 174 -9.29 -7.35 -3.10
N ARG A 175 -8.53 -6.31 -2.87
CA ARG A 175 -7.22 -6.12 -3.47
C ARG A 175 -6.25 -5.56 -2.43
N VAL A 176 -4.99 -5.89 -2.57
CA VAL A 176 -3.92 -5.20 -1.84
C VAL A 176 -3.00 -4.56 -2.85
N ASP A 177 -2.81 -3.25 -2.71
CA ASP A 177 -1.85 -2.48 -3.50
C ASP A 177 -0.58 -2.29 -2.68
N MET A 178 0.56 -2.61 -3.27
CA MET A 178 1.89 -2.40 -2.71
C MET A 178 2.55 -1.25 -3.47
N TYR A 179 3.04 -0.25 -2.75
CA TYR A 179 3.92 0.79 -3.29
C TYR A 179 5.29 0.60 -2.67
N LEU A 180 6.25 0.30 -3.52
CA LEU A 180 7.63 -0.02 -3.17
C LEU A 180 8.55 1.06 -3.73
N PRO A 181 9.75 1.25 -3.16
CA PRO A 181 10.74 2.15 -3.73
C PRO A 181 10.94 1.94 -5.24
N VAL A 182 11.17 3.01 -5.98
CA VAL A 182 11.24 3.00 -7.46
C VAL A 182 12.35 2.09 -8.02
N ASP A 183 13.37 1.83 -7.24
CA ASP A 183 14.49 0.93 -7.56
C ASP A 183 14.18 -0.55 -7.23
N ALA A 184 13.03 -0.85 -6.64
CA ALA A 184 12.60 -2.22 -6.40
C ALA A 184 12.47 -2.99 -7.73
N GLN A 185 12.92 -4.25 -7.71
CA GLN A 185 12.90 -5.13 -8.87
C GLN A 185 11.73 -6.10 -8.77
N ALA A 186 10.71 -5.92 -9.60
CA ALA A 186 9.57 -6.83 -9.67
C ALA A 186 10.02 -8.25 -10.04
N GLN A 187 9.50 -9.25 -9.33
CA GLN A 187 9.74 -10.68 -9.57
C GLN A 187 8.49 -11.38 -10.11
N VAL A 188 7.46 -10.62 -10.41
CA VAL A 188 6.16 -11.11 -10.89
C VAL A 188 5.68 -10.26 -12.07
N ALA A 189 4.80 -10.85 -12.89
CA ALA A 189 4.15 -10.21 -14.02
C ALA A 189 2.63 -10.18 -13.84
N ILE A 190 1.96 -9.31 -14.60
CA ILE A 190 0.48 -9.25 -14.65
C ILE A 190 -0.06 -10.63 -15.08
N GLY A 191 -1.04 -11.14 -14.34
CA GLY A 191 -1.65 -12.45 -14.57
C GLY A 191 -1.10 -13.57 -13.68
N ASP A 192 0.07 -13.41 -13.07
CA ASP A 192 0.67 -14.40 -12.20
C ASP A 192 -0.20 -14.69 -10.98
N LYS A 193 -0.28 -15.98 -10.61
CA LYS A 193 -0.89 -16.41 -9.35
C LYS A 193 0.14 -16.38 -8.25
N VAL A 194 -0.20 -15.71 -7.16
CA VAL A 194 0.68 -15.55 -6.00
C VAL A 194 0.09 -16.17 -4.75
N THR A 195 0.96 -16.65 -3.89
CA THR A 195 0.63 -17.24 -2.59
C THR A 195 1.20 -16.33 -1.49
N GLY A 196 0.33 -15.87 -0.61
CA GLY A 196 0.72 -14.98 0.50
C GLY A 196 1.86 -15.55 1.33
N VAL A 197 2.78 -14.72 1.72
CA VAL A 197 4.04 -14.94 2.45
C VAL A 197 5.04 -15.92 1.81
N ARG A 198 4.71 -16.55 0.68
CA ARG A 198 5.62 -17.48 -0.03
C ARG A 198 6.17 -16.89 -1.32
N THR A 199 5.32 -16.18 -2.08
CA THR A 199 5.73 -15.58 -3.35
C THR A 199 6.45 -14.27 -3.09
N VAL A 200 7.64 -14.11 -3.64
CA VAL A 200 8.38 -12.86 -3.67
C VAL A 200 7.78 -11.98 -4.76
N LEU A 201 7.22 -10.82 -4.40
CA LEU A 201 6.69 -9.84 -5.36
C LEU A 201 7.79 -8.99 -5.98
N ALA A 202 8.73 -8.56 -5.13
CA ALA A 202 9.87 -7.74 -5.56
C ALA A 202 11.06 -7.96 -4.64
N ARG A 203 12.24 -7.54 -5.12
CA ARG A 203 13.46 -7.43 -4.31
C ARG A 203 13.81 -5.97 -4.15
N LEU A 204 14.17 -5.58 -2.94
CA LEU A 204 14.74 -4.27 -2.64
C LEU A 204 16.26 -4.41 -2.68
N PRO A 205 16.96 -3.80 -3.64
CA PRO A 205 18.42 -3.81 -3.63
C PRO A 205 18.92 -3.26 -2.29
N LEU A 206 19.92 -3.93 -1.70
CA LEU A 206 20.60 -3.37 -0.54
C LEU A 206 21.14 -2.01 -0.96
N GLN A 207 20.71 -0.95 -0.29
CA GLN A 207 21.45 0.30 -0.38
C GLN A 207 22.85 0.01 0.17
N ALA A 208 23.86 0.20 -0.67
CA ALA A 208 25.21 0.34 -0.13
C ALA A 208 25.10 1.35 1.02
N PRO A 209 25.71 1.10 2.19
CA PRO A 209 25.65 2.06 3.29
C PRO A 209 26.05 3.40 2.69
N GLU A 210 25.10 4.33 2.72
CA GLU A 210 25.35 5.72 2.31
C GLU A 210 26.60 6.13 3.07
N ALA A 211 27.71 6.33 2.34
CA ALA A 211 28.98 6.69 2.93
C ALA A 211 28.66 7.91 3.79
N ALA A 212 28.78 7.74 5.10
CA ALA A 212 28.51 8.78 6.08
C ALA A 212 29.13 10.06 5.53
N ALA A 213 28.29 11.06 5.30
CA ALA A 213 28.75 12.37 4.85
C ALA A 213 29.96 12.73 5.72
N PRO A 214 31.09 13.10 5.14
CA PRO A 214 32.29 13.37 5.92
C PRO A 214 31.92 14.41 6.95
N THR A 215 32.01 14.05 8.21
CA THR A 215 31.90 14.95 9.35
C THR A 215 33.00 15.99 9.13
N GLU A 216 32.61 17.19 8.68
CA GLU A 216 33.52 18.34 8.66
C GLU A 216 34.00 18.59 10.07
N THR A 217 35.16 18.05 10.35
CA THR A 217 35.93 18.42 11.53
C THR A 217 36.29 19.88 11.37
N ALA A 218 35.70 20.72 12.18
CA ALA A 218 36.05 22.12 12.27
C ALA A 218 37.55 22.26 12.51
N SER A 219 38.26 22.83 11.53
CA SER A 219 39.53 23.48 11.72
C SER A 219 39.42 24.92 11.24
N ALA A 220 39.44 25.82 12.20
CA ALA A 220 39.49 27.25 11.96
C ALA A 220 40.82 27.66 11.36
N ALA A 221 40.78 28.39 10.23
CA ALA A 221 41.77 29.45 9.92
C ALA A 221 41.25 30.26 8.72
N GLN A 222 40.87 31.46 9.00
CA GLN A 222 40.88 32.71 8.23
C GLN A 222 41.36 32.73 6.79
N ALA A 223 40.49 33.21 5.85
CA ALA A 223 40.87 34.29 4.91
C ALA A 223 39.60 34.80 4.19
N GLU A 224 39.34 36.07 4.34
CA GLU A 224 38.33 36.85 3.62
C GLU A 224 38.64 36.93 2.14
N THR A 225 37.60 36.85 1.29
CA THR A 225 37.44 37.67 0.07
C THR A 225 35.97 37.54 -0.41
N PRO A 226 35.33 38.65 -0.87
CA PRO A 226 33.87 38.75 -0.97
C PRO A 226 33.29 38.28 -2.31
N ALA A 227 32.02 37.99 -2.23
CA ALA A 227 31.10 37.37 -3.20
C ALA A 227 30.86 38.13 -4.53
N PRO A 228 30.44 37.38 -5.60
CA PRO A 228 29.78 37.94 -6.75
C PRO A 228 28.27 37.59 -6.85
N ALA A 229 27.60 37.24 -5.75
CA ALA A 229 26.19 36.84 -5.81
C ALA A 229 25.19 38.00 -5.65
N GLN A 230 25.59 39.18 -5.18
CA GLN A 230 24.70 40.32 -5.00
C GLN A 230 24.48 41.15 -6.28
N ALA A 231 25.43 41.20 -7.19
CA ALA A 231 25.30 41.94 -8.45
C ALA A 231 24.30 41.34 -9.46
N ALA A 232 24.13 40.02 -9.42
CA ALA A 232 23.18 39.31 -10.31
C ALA A 232 21.71 39.49 -9.87
N ALA A 233 21.45 39.67 -8.58
CA ALA A 233 20.09 39.87 -8.06
C ALA A 233 19.55 41.29 -8.36
N GLU A 234 20.40 42.30 -8.33
CA GLU A 234 19.98 43.69 -8.63
C GLU A 234 19.65 43.88 -10.12
N VAL A 235 20.35 43.21 -11.04
CA VAL A 235 20.07 43.28 -12.49
C VAL A 235 18.73 42.65 -12.83
N VAL A 236 18.40 41.48 -12.22
CA VAL A 236 17.12 40.83 -12.46
C VAL A 236 15.94 41.63 -11.90
N GLN A 237 16.12 42.27 -10.75
CA GLN A 237 15.09 43.12 -10.13
C GLN A 237 14.76 44.35 -10.98
N SER A 238 15.78 45.00 -11.57
CA SER A 238 15.61 46.16 -12.44
C SER A 238 14.91 45.84 -13.77
N GLU A 239 15.14 44.65 -14.33
CA GLU A 239 14.45 44.21 -15.55
C GLU A 239 12.97 43.89 -15.30
N ILE A 240 12.62 43.36 -14.13
CA ILE A 240 11.24 43.07 -13.74
C ILE A 240 10.44 44.39 -13.54
N GLU A 241 11.04 45.39 -12.90
CA GLU A 241 10.38 46.71 -12.71
C GLU A 241 10.18 47.43 -14.04
N ALA A 242 11.16 47.41 -14.95
CA ALA A 242 11.04 47.99 -16.28
C ALA A 242 9.97 47.31 -17.15
N ALA A 243 9.77 46.00 -17.01
CA ALA A 243 8.73 45.27 -17.69
C ALA A 243 7.33 45.61 -17.12
N ALA A 244 7.21 45.78 -15.81
CA ALA A 244 5.96 46.14 -15.14
C ALA A 244 5.47 47.55 -15.53
N ASP A 245 6.38 48.52 -15.66
CA ASP A 245 6.04 49.87 -16.08
C ASP A 245 5.60 49.95 -17.56
N LYS A 246 6.18 49.14 -18.44
CA LYS A 246 5.72 49.03 -19.83
C LYS A 246 4.29 48.50 -19.94
N VAL A 247 3.93 47.51 -19.14
CA VAL A 247 2.57 46.94 -19.11
C VAL A 247 1.56 47.97 -18.55
N ARG A 248 1.95 48.71 -17.51
CA ARG A 248 1.10 49.73 -16.92
C ARG A 248 0.81 50.88 -17.91
N ASN A 249 1.84 51.38 -18.60
CA ASN A 249 1.70 52.43 -19.58
C ASN A 249 0.87 52.00 -20.81
N ALA A 250 0.98 50.75 -21.24
CA ALA A 250 0.15 50.18 -22.33
C ALA A 250 -1.33 50.06 -21.93
N ALA A 251 -1.62 49.74 -20.67
CA ALA A 251 -2.97 49.65 -20.15
C ALA A 251 -3.63 51.04 -20.00
N GLU A 252 -2.86 52.07 -19.61
CA GLU A 252 -3.38 53.45 -19.53
C GLU A 252 -3.65 54.10 -20.88
N GLN A 253 -2.90 53.71 -21.93
CA GLN A 253 -3.15 54.17 -23.29
C GLN A 253 -4.41 53.53 -23.91
N SER A 254 -4.67 52.26 -23.60
CA SER A 254 -5.87 51.54 -24.09
C SER A 254 -7.18 52.00 -23.42
N LEU A 255 -7.12 52.80 -22.37
CA LEU A 255 -8.29 53.37 -21.67
C LEU A 255 -8.62 54.82 -22.14
N LYS A 256 -7.82 55.41 -23.03
CA LYS A 256 -8.00 56.77 -23.55
C LYS A 256 -8.45 56.85 -25.01
N ASP A 257 -8.49 55.73 -25.70
CA ASP A 257 -9.08 55.51 -27.02
C ASP A 257 -10.44 54.80 -26.89
#